data_c99415c1b80997bdff411035ef18738c
#
_entry.id   c99415c1b80997bdff411035ef18738c
#
_cell.length_a   1.000
_cell.length_b   1.000
_cell.length_c   1.000
_cell.angle_alpha   90.00
_cell.angle_beta   90.00
_cell.angle_gamma   90.00
#
_symmetry.space_group_name_H-M   'P 1'
#
loop_
_entity.id
_entity.type
_entity.pdbx_description
1 polymer ?
#
loop_
_entity_poly.entity_id
_entity_poly.type
_entity_poly.pdbx_seq_one_letter_code
_entity_poly.pdbx_strand_id
1 'polypeptide(L)'
;TGGTLALSLAGGDPEIAGRLLDSPNIEIFDTNARILTWHWGVPLAKWVKGGDYHEFDNPSEADQKYWTTRYRVEALSQLQVLMDETMTEETFEGVQQPVFLGYYYKDEIHQDSTVSVPAMLNMFEHLGTPNDKKRKMAFPEVGAHVMTSYITSKDLESVKRETNSFMENHLGLQPK
;
A
#
# COMPACT_ATOMS: atom_id res chain seq x y z
N THR A 1 2.26 4.34 2.37
CA THR A 1 1.64 5.57 2.92
C THR A 1 0.63 6.20 1.95
N GLY A 2 0.96 6.30 0.64
CA GLY A 2 0.06 6.94 -0.34
C GLY A 2 -1.33 6.31 -0.39
N GLY A 3 -1.43 4.98 -0.42
CA GLY A 3 -2.71 4.25 -0.40
C GLY A 3 -3.51 4.49 0.88
N THR A 4 -2.84 4.53 2.05
CA THR A 4 -3.44 4.86 3.35
C THR A 4 -4.10 6.24 3.32
N LEU A 5 -3.36 7.26 2.85
CA LEU A 5 -3.89 8.61 2.71
C LEU A 5 -5.02 8.69 1.67
N ALA A 6 -4.89 8.01 0.54
CA ALA A 6 -5.93 7.97 -0.48
C ALA A 6 -7.25 7.39 0.05
N LEU A 7 -7.20 6.38 0.91
CA LEU A 7 -8.39 5.81 1.56
C LEU A 7 -8.97 6.75 2.62
N SER A 8 -8.15 7.31 3.51
CA SER A 8 -8.62 8.19 4.59
C SER A 8 -9.22 9.50 4.08
N LEU A 9 -8.72 10.04 2.98
CA LEU A 9 -9.27 11.24 2.34
C LEU A 9 -10.50 10.96 1.46
N ALA A 10 -10.77 9.71 1.20
CA ALA A 10 -11.70 9.25 0.20
C ALA A 10 -13.18 9.41 0.55
N GLY A 11 -13.53 9.28 1.81
CA GLY A 11 -14.94 9.29 2.26
C GLY A 11 -15.64 10.64 2.13
N GLY A 12 -14.91 11.71 1.82
CA GLY A 12 -15.44 13.07 1.88
C GLY A 12 -15.51 13.84 0.55
N ASP A 13 -14.93 13.31 -0.54
CA ASP A 13 -14.86 14.08 -1.79
C ASP A 13 -15.56 13.36 -2.96
N PRO A 14 -16.77 13.82 -3.34
CA PRO A 14 -17.53 13.27 -4.45
C PRO A 14 -16.90 13.55 -5.83
N GLU A 15 -15.95 14.46 -5.94
CA GLU A 15 -15.29 14.77 -7.21
C GLU A 15 -14.20 13.75 -7.57
N ILE A 16 -13.81 12.87 -6.64
CA ILE A 16 -12.88 11.77 -6.93
C ILE A 16 -13.58 10.72 -7.78
N ALA A 17 -13.17 10.60 -9.04
CA ALA A 17 -13.77 9.69 -10.03
C ALA A 17 -13.56 8.20 -9.68
N GLY A 18 -12.45 7.84 -9.04
CA GLY A 18 -12.12 6.48 -8.64
C GLY A 18 -10.74 6.37 -8.02
N ARG A 19 -10.35 5.18 -7.57
CA ARG A 19 -9.07 4.92 -6.91
C ARG A 19 -8.36 3.73 -7.51
N LEU A 20 -7.07 3.92 -7.73
CA LEU A 20 -6.12 2.87 -8.12
C LEU A 20 -5.17 2.65 -6.94
N LEU A 21 -5.29 1.51 -6.30
CA LEU A 21 -4.55 1.13 -5.11
C LEU A 21 -3.61 -0.03 -5.48
N ASP A 22 -2.34 0.26 -5.61
CA ASP A 22 -1.31 -0.75 -5.88
C ASP A 22 -0.51 -0.99 -4.61
N SER A 23 -0.63 -2.18 -4.04
CA SER A 23 -0.06 -2.58 -2.74
C SER A 23 -0.23 -1.50 -1.65
N PRO A 24 -1.50 -1.06 -1.36
CA PRO A 24 -1.74 -0.02 -0.36
C PRO A 24 -1.33 -0.51 1.03
N ASN A 25 -0.72 0.38 1.82
CA ASN A 25 -0.36 0.06 3.18
C ASN A 25 -1.58 0.18 4.10
N ILE A 26 -2.26 -0.94 4.32
CA ILE A 26 -3.38 -1.09 5.26
C ILE A 26 -2.85 -1.57 6.62
N GLU A 27 -1.90 -2.50 6.59
CA GLU A 27 -1.19 -3.03 7.74
C GLU A 27 0.21 -3.45 7.30
N ILE A 28 1.22 -3.20 8.14
CA ILE A 28 2.60 -3.65 7.88
C ILE A 28 2.65 -5.18 7.97
N PHE A 29 3.42 -5.82 7.09
CA PHE A 29 3.58 -7.28 7.06
C PHE A 29 4.14 -7.82 8.37
N ASP A 30 5.14 -7.15 8.94
CA ASP A 30 5.70 -7.52 10.25
C ASP A 30 4.79 -7.02 11.39
N THR A 31 4.07 -7.93 12.00
CA THR A 31 3.16 -7.65 13.14
C THR A 31 3.87 -7.03 14.36
N ASN A 32 5.19 -7.22 14.49
CA ASN A 32 5.99 -6.57 15.54
C ASN A 32 6.06 -5.04 15.37
N ALA A 33 5.72 -4.51 14.19
CA ALA A 33 5.67 -3.07 13.96
C ALA A 33 4.71 -2.34 14.92
N ARG A 34 3.67 -3.02 15.42
CA ARG A 34 2.75 -2.48 16.44
C ARG A 34 3.43 -2.08 17.75
N ILE A 35 4.59 -2.67 18.07
CA ILE A 35 5.39 -2.28 19.25
C ILE A 35 5.85 -0.81 19.14
N LEU A 36 5.99 -0.27 17.94
CA LEU A 36 6.41 1.12 17.71
C LEU A 36 5.43 2.16 18.25
N THR A 37 4.15 1.81 18.45
CA THR A 37 3.15 2.71 19.03
C THR A 37 3.14 2.70 20.57
N TRP A 38 3.85 1.78 21.22
CA TRP A 38 3.95 1.73 22.66
C TRP A 38 4.83 2.87 23.19
N HIS A 39 4.55 3.32 24.41
CA HIS A 39 5.28 4.42 25.05
C HIS A 39 6.82 4.29 24.98
N TRP A 40 7.34 3.06 25.06
CA TRP A 40 8.77 2.75 24.97
C TRP A 40 9.18 2.06 23.65
N GLY A 41 8.26 1.93 22.69
CA GLY A 41 8.49 1.22 21.44
C GLY A 41 9.57 1.88 20.57
N VAL A 42 9.54 3.21 20.42
CA VAL A 42 10.56 3.94 19.66
C VAL A 42 11.95 3.83 20.30
N PRO A 43 12.15 4.05 21.63
CA PRO A 43 13.41 3.78 22.29
C PRO A 43 13.94 2.36 22.10
N LEU A 44 13.06 1.35 22.20
CA LEU A 44 13.43 -0.05 21.96
C LEU A 44 13.87 -0.28 20.51
N ALA A 45 13.10 0.24 19.54
CA ALA A 45 13.43 0.10 18.13
C ALA A 45 14.78 0.75 17.77
N LYS A 46 15.09 1.92 18.35
CA LYS A 46 16.39 2.58 18.21
C LYS A 46 17.53 1.75 18.80
N TRP A 47 17.30 1.14 19.95
CA TRP A 47 18.27 0.26 20.58
C TRP A 47 18.54 -0.99 19.73
N VAL A 48 17.51 -1.65 19.24
CA VAL A 48 17.61 -2.85 18.39
C VAL A 48 18.29 -2.51 17.05
N LYS A 49 17.98 -1.36 16.44
CA LYS A 49 18.58 -0.92 15.17
C LYS A 49 19.97 -0.27 15.33
N GLY A 50 20.40 -0.03 16.56
CA GLY A 50 21.70 0.61 16.85
C GLY A 50 21.78 2.10 16.53
N GLY A 51 20.63 2.79 16.40
CA GLY A 51 20.61 4.22 16.11
C GLY A 51 19.23 4.82 15.86
N ASP A 52 19.23 6.13 15.55
CA ASP A 52 18.03 6.92 15.31
C ASP A 52 17.40 6.71 13.92
N TYR A 53 18.11 6.03 13.02
CA TYR A 53 17.73 5.90 11.62
C TYR A 53 17.53 4.45 11.24
N HIS A 54 16.54 4.23 10.38
CA HIS A 54 16.40 3.03 9.56
C HIS A 54 17.07 3.29 8.22
N GLU A 55 17.90 2.37 7.78
CA GLU A 55 18.59 2.42 6.50
C GLU A 55 18.28 1.16 5.70
N PHE A 56 18.18 1.28 4.38
CA PHE A 56 17.99 0.14 3.51
C PHE A 56 19.29 -0.65 3.38
N ASP A 57 19.20 -1.95 3.43
CA ASP A 57 20.35 -2.82 3.21
C ASP A 57 20.75 -2.78 1.72
N ASN A 58 21.99 -2.34 1.45
CA ASN A 58 22.60 -2.33 0.11
C ASN A 58 21.71 -1.72 -1.00
N PRO A 59 21.25 -0.46 -0.87
CA PRO A 59 20.41 0.16 -1.88
C PRO A 59 21.16 0.28 -3.21
N SER A 60 20.49 -0.04 -4.31
CA SER A 60 21.01 0.17 -5.67
C SER A 60 21.17 1.65 -5.99
N GLU A 61 21.90 1.99 -7.05
CA GLU A 61 22.00 3.38 -7.54
C GLU A 61 20.63 3.97 -7.87
N ALA A 62 19.71 3.15 -8.41
CA ALA A 62 18.36 3.56 -8.71
C ALA A 62 17.56 3.82 -7.43
N ASP A 63 17.70 2.99 -6.39
CA ASP A 63 17.06 3.23 -5.10
C ASP A 63 17.52 4.54 -4.51
N GLN A 64 18.82 4.80 -4.48
CA GLN A 64 19.39 6.04 -3.97
C GLN A 64 18.93 7.28 -4.73
N LYS A 65 18.66 7.15 -6.03
CA LYS A 65 18.22 8.25 -6.88
C LYS A 65 16.74 8.58 -6.72
N TYR A 66 15.88 7.60 -6.51
CA TYR A 66 14.43 7.78 -6.58
C TYR A 66 13.69 7.58 -5.26
N TRP A 67 14.34 6.96 -4.25
CA TRP A 67 13.75 6.73 -2.93
C TRP A 67 14.60 7.32 -1.80
N THR A 68 13.95 7.67 -0.72
CA THR A 68 14.63 7.95 0.54
C THR A 68 15.05 6.63 1.17
N THR A 69 16.34 6.34 1.13
CA THR A 69 16.93 5.08 1.65
C THR A 69 17.29 5.15 3.14
N ARG A 70 17.15 6.33 3.75
CA ARG A 70 17.43 6.57 5.16
C ARG A 70 16.39 7.49 5.76
N TYR A 71 15.70 7.05 6.81
CA TYR A 71 14.70 7.85 7.52
C TYR A 71 14.70 7.56 9.02
N ARG A 72 14.18 8.49 9.81
CA ARG A 72 14.16 8.36 11.27
C ARG A 72 13.20 7.26 11.70
N VAL A 73 13.57 6.56 12.79
CA VAL A 73 12.73 5.50 13.38
C VAL A 73 11.37 6.05 13.80
N GLU A 74 11.29 7.30 14.26
CA GLU A 74 10.04 7.96 14.63
C GLU A 74 9.04 8.06 13.46
N ALA A 75 9.51 8.15 12.21
CA ALA A 75 8.62 8.17 11.05
C ALA A 75 7.84 6.87 10.89
N LEU A 76 8.43 5.73 11.27
CA LEU A 76 7.73 4.43 11.30
C LEU A 76 6.63 4.42 12.36
N SER A 77 6.91 4.98 13.55
CA SER A 77 5.90 5.09 14.61
C SER A 77 4.73 5.97 14.17
N GLN A 78 5.00 7.12 13.53
CA GLN A 78 3.96 8.01 13.02
C GLN A 78 3.12 7.33 11.91
N LEU A 79 3.76 6.57 11.04
CA LEU A 79 3.05 5.79 10.03
C LEU A 79 2.15 4.73 10.66
N GLN A 80 2.63 4.03 11.70
CA GLN A 80 1.82 3.04 12.40
C GLN A 80 0.59 3.68 13.08
N VAL A 81 0.79 4.82 13.78
CA VAL A 81 -0.32 5.58 14.37
C VAL A 81 -1.33 5.99 13.30
N LEU A 82 -0.87 6.52 12.17
CA LEU A 82 -1.76 6.88 11.05
C LEU A 82 -2.60 5.67 10.59
N MET A 83 -1.99 4.50 10.45
CA MET A 83 -2.72 3.30 10.04
C MET A 83 -3.72 2.84 11.12
N ASP A 84 -3.30 2.79 12.38
CA ASP A 84 -4.15 2.38 13.49
C ASP A 84 -5.40 3.28 13.64
N GLU A 85 -5.25 4.58 13.34
CA GLU A 85 -6.35 5.56 13.44
C GLU A 85 -7.23 5.63 12.19
N THR A 86 -6.68 5.32 11.01
CA THR A 86 -7.39 5.59 9.74
C THR A 86 -7.77 4.34 8.96
N MET A 87 -7.10 3.19 9.15
CA MET A 87 -7.42 1.95 8.43
C MET A 87 -8.48 1.15 9.20
N THR A 88 -9.69 1.70 9.28
CA THR A 88 -10.84 1.17 10.02
C THR A 88 -11.96 0.77 9.06
N GLU A 89 -12.87 -0.08 9.51
CA GLU A 89 -14.06 -0.47 8.73
C GLU A 89 -14.89 0.76 8.33
N GLU A 90 -15.06 1.74 9.23
CA GLU A 90 -15.77 2.99 8.93
C GLU A 90 -15.12 3.75 7.75
N THR A 91 -13.78 3.83 7.72
CA THR A 91 -13.06 4.44 6.59
C THR A 91 -13.31 3.67 5.29
N PHE A 92 -13.29 2.33 5.34
CA PHE A 92 -13.49 1.49 4.16
C PHE A 92 -14.92 1.58 3.64
N GLU A 93 -15.92 1.49 4.51
CA GLU A 93 -17.34 1.64 4.18
C GLU A 93 -17.66 3.03 3.59
N GLY A 94 -16.92 4.06 4.02
CA GLY A 94 -17.02 5.42 3.48
C GLY A 94 -16.57 5.56 2.03
N VAL A 95 -15.80 4.61 1.49
CA VAL A 95 -15.32 4.63 0.09
C VAL A 95 -16.41 4.09 -0.83
N GLN A 96 -17.06 4.97 -1.60
CA GLN A 96 -18.18 4.64 -2.49
C GLN A 96 -17.79 4.66 -3.99
N GLN A 97 -16.66 5.28 -4.32
CA GLN A 97 -16.18 5.44 -5.69
C GLN A 97 -15.64 4.11 -6.24
N PRO A 98 -15.52 3.96 -7.58
CA PRO A 98 -14.86 2.81 -8.18
C PRO A 98 -13.45 2.59 -7.63
N VAL A 99 -13.10 1.33 -7.30
CA VAL A 99 -11.79 0.96 -6.74
C VAL A 99 -11.17 -0.20 -7.49
N PHE A 100 -9.93 -0.02 -7.93
CA PHE A 100 -9.04 -1.09 -8.34
C PHE A 100 -8.01 -1.36 -7.23
N LEU A 101 -7.85 -2.62 -6.83
CA LEU A 101 -6.83 -3.09 -5.92
C LEU A 101 -5.88 -4.05 -6.65
N GLY A 102 -4.65 -3.61 -6.90
CA GLY A 102 -3.53 -4.45 -7.33
C GLY A 102 -2.68 -4.86 -6.14
N TYR A 103 -2.21 -6.12 -6.09
CA TYR A 103 -1.32 -6.58 -5.02
C TYR A 103 -0.40 -7.71 -5.50
N TYR A 104 0.83 -7.76 -4.93
CA TYR A 104 1.75 -8.85 -5.20
C TYR A 104 1.40 -10.06 -4.34
N TYR A 105 0.99 -11.13 -4.99
CA TYR A 105 0.76 -12.42 -4.35
C TYR A 105 0.90 -13.56 -5.37
N LYS A 106 1.76 -14.52 -5.09
CA LYS A 106 1.93 -15.76 -5.84
C LYS A 106 1.56 -16.95 -4.96
N ASP A 107 2.08 -17.00 -3.75
CA ASP A 107 1.80 -17.99 -2.71
C ASP A 107 2.19 -17.38 -1.34
N GLU A 108 2.04 -18.15 -0.24
CA GLU A 108 2.31 -17.69 1.12
C GLU A 108 3.77 -17.28 1.37
N ILE A 109 4.70 -17.79 0.58
CA ILE A 109 6.13 -17.47 0.68
C ILE A 109 6.49 -16.30 -0.24
N HIS A 110 5.86 -16.26 -1.43
CA HIS A 110 6.13 -15.28 -2.48
C HIS A 110 4.96 -14.28 -2.56
N GLN A 111 4.95 -13.32 -1.66
CA GLN A 111 3.96 -12.26 -1.57
C GLN A 111 4.61 -10.95 -1.16
N ASP A 112 3.83 -9.90 -1.04
CA ASP A 112 4.30 -8.61 -0.55
C ASP A 112 4.83 -8.76 0.89
N SER A 113 6.13 -8.52 1.06
CA SER A 113 6.82 -8.62 2.35
C SER A 113 6.86 -7.29 3.12
N THR A 114 6.29 -6.25 2.56
CA THR A 114 6.24 -4.90 3.17
C THR A 114 4.89 -4.66 3.83
N VAL A 115 3.80 -5.05 3.17
CA VAL A 115 2.42 -4.83 3.62
C VAL A 115 1.64 -6.13 3.62
N SER A 116 0.66 -6.23 4.52
CA SER A 116 -0.17 -7.42 4.73
C SER A 116 -1.17 -7.61 3.59
N VAL A 117 -1.01 -8.67 2.78
CA VAL A 117 -1.99 -9.06 1.75
C VAL A 117 -3.35 -9.39 2.37
N PRO A 118 -3.45 -10.17 3.46
CA PRO A 118 -4.73 -10.40 4.12
C PRO A 118 -5.44 -9.12 4.55
N ALA A 119 -4.72 -8.12 5.06
CA ALA A 119 -5.31 -6.84 5.44
C ALA A 119 -5.84 -6.06 4.23
N MET A 120 -5.12 -6.08 3.11
CA MET A 120 -5.61 -5.48 1.85
C MET A 120 -6.89 -6.15 1.35
N LEU A 121 -6.96 -7.47 1.41
CA LEU A 121 -8.14 -8.22 1.00
C LEU A 121 -9.33 -7.96 1.95
N ASN A 122 -9.10 -7.93 3.25
CA ASN A 122 -10.11 -7.57 4.22
C ASN A 122 -10.64 -6.14 3.99
N MET A 123 -9.77 -5.17 3.80
CA MET A 123 -10.16 -3.80 3.42
C MET A 123 -11.05 -3.81 2.17
N PHE A 124 -10.67 -4.54 1.12
CA PHE A 124 -11.42 -4.58 -0.13
C PHE A 124 -12.84 -5.14 0.05
N GLU A 125 -13.03 -6.13 0.90
CA GLU A 125 -14.37 -6.68 1.19
C GLU A 125 -15.27 -5.66 1.90
N HIS A 126 -14.69 -4.82 2.79
CA HIS A 126 -15.42 -3.80 3.55
C HIS A 126 -15.61 -2.46 2.82
N LEU A 127 -15.08 -2.32 1.58
CA LEU A 127 -15.35 -1.11 0.80
C LEU A 127 -16.86 -0.94 0.56
N GLY A 128 -17.38 0.24 0.84
CA GLY A 128 -18.76 0.63 0.51
C GLY A 128 -19.03 0.74 -1.00
N THR A 129 -17.99 0.65 -1.82
CA THR A 129 -18.07 0.58 -3.29
C THR A 129 -18.92 -0.60 -3.74
N PRO A 130 -19.93 -0.41 -4.62
CA PRO A 130 -20.69 -1.51 -5.22
C PRO A 130 -19.81 -2.56 -5.89
N ASN A 131 -20.19 -3.85 -5.80
CA ASN A 131 -19.38 -4.95 -6.30
C ASN A 131 -19.07 -4.88 -7.80
N ASP A 132 -19.95 -4.32 -8.59
CA ASP A 132 -19.77 -4.08 -10.03
C ASP A 132 -18.81 -2.92 -10.35
N LYS A 133 -18.43 -2.13 -9.34
CA LYS A 133 -17.52 -1.00 -9.45
C LYS A 133 -16.18 -1.21 -8.74
N LYS A 134 -15.95 -2.37 -8.14
CA LYS A 134 -14.67 -2.70 -7.53
C LYS A 134 -14.05 -3.95 -8.11
N ARG A 135 -12.73 -3.92 -8.32
CA ARG A 135 -11.96 -5.06 -8.87
C ARG A 135 -10.67 -5.23 -8.09
N LYS A 136 -10.33 -6.46 -7.74
CA LYS A 136 -9.03 -6.83 -7.18
C LYS A 136 -8.28 -7.78 -8.10
N MET A 137 -6.95 -7.65 -8.17
CA MET A 137 -6.07 -8.46 -9.01
C MET A 137 -4.77 -8.78 -8.29
N ALA A 138 -4.45 -10.07 -8.18
CA ALA A 138 -3.12 -10.53 -7.77
C ALA A 138 -2.17 -10.50 -8.98
N PHE A 139 -0.95 -10.03 -8.76
CA PHE A 139 0.12 -9.99 -9.75
C PHE A 139 1.29 -10.89 -9.29
N PRO A 140 1.26 -12.19 -9.64
CA PRO A 140 2.21 -13.16 -9.09
C PRO A 140 3.65 -12.98 -9.57
N GLU A 141 3.86 -12.33 -10.72
CA GLU A 141 5.17 -12.24 -11.36
C GLU A 141 5.88 -10.89 -11.13
N VAL A 142 5.23 -9.92 -10.47
CA VAL A 142 5.85 -8.60 -10.23
C VAL A 142 7.04 -8.66 -9.26
N GLY A 143 6.99 -9.57 -8.28
CA GLY A 143 8.11 -9.90 -7.39
C GLY A 143 8.55 -8.81 -6.42
N ALA A 144 7.78 -7.71 -6.28
CA ALA A 144 8.12 -6.58 -5.41
C ALA A 144 6.89 -5.81 -4.94
N HIS A 145 7.01 -5.18 -3.75
CA HIS A 145 6.00 -4.26 -3.21
C HIS A 145 5.71 -3.07 -4.15
N VAL A 146 6.74 -2.42 -4.66
CA VAL A 146 6.60 -1.30 -5.61
C VAL A 146 6.40 -1.86 -7.01
N MET A 147 5.20 -2.37 -7.27
CA MET A 147 4.85 -3.11 -8.48
C MET A 147 4.63 -2.22 -9.71
N THR A 148 4.46 -0.91 -9.53
CA THR A 148 4.24 0.07 -10.62
C THR A 148 5.51 0.72 -11.12
N SER A 149 6.69 0.33 -10.60
CA SER A 149 7.99 0.88 -11.01
C SER A 149 8.76 -0.09 -11.92
N TYR A 150 9.31 0.42 -13.02
CA TYR A 150 10.21 -0.32 -13.91
C TYR A 150 11.53 -0.73 -13.23
N ILE A 151 11.86 -0.15 -12.06
CA ILE A 151 13.07 -0.44 -11.31
C ILE A 151 12.92 -1.76 -10.53
N THR A 152 11.72 -2.01 -10.01
CA THR A 152 11.47 -3.09 -9.05
C THR A 152 10.56 -4.18 -9.60
N SER A 153 9.58 -3.83 -10.42
CA SER A 153 8.61 -4.77 -10.98
C SER A 153 9.22 -5.63 -12.10
N LYS A 154 9.01 -6.94 -12.00
CA LYS A 154 9.40 -7.88 -13.06
C LYS A 154 8.30 -8.09 -14.11
N ASP A 155 7.07 -7.61 -13.84
CA ASP A 155 5.92 -7.71 -14.75
C ASP A 155 5.09 -6.42 -14.75
N LEU A 156 5.72 -5.31 -15.08
CA LEU A 156 5.07 -4.01 -15.14
C LEU A 156 3.98 -3.94 -16.23
N GLU A 157 4.14 -4.70 -17.30
CA GLU A 157 3.20 -4.68 -18.43
C GLU A 157 1.84 -5.27 -18.05
N SER A 158 1.79 -6.33 -17.24
CA SER A 158 0.52 -6.85 -16.71
C SER A 158 -0.16 -5.84 -15.81
N VAL A 159 0.60 -5.16 -14.93
CA VAL A 159 0.05 -4.10 -14.06
C VAL A 159 -0.57 -2.98 -14.89
N LYS A 160 0.16 -2.46 -15.87
CA LYS A 160 -0.34 -1.42 -16.77
C LYS A 160 -1.61 -1.84 -17.51
N ARG A 161 -1.61 -3.04 -18.09
CA ARG A 161 -2.77 -3.56 -18.85
C ARG A 161 -4.03 -3.62 -17.99
N GLU A 162 -3.93 -4.19 -16.79
CA GLU A 162 -5.09 -4.38 -15.92
C GLU A 162 -5.59 -3.05 -15.34
N THR A 163 -4.66 -2.16 -14.97
CA THR A 163 -4.98 -0.80 -14.51
C THR A 163 -5.66 0.02 -15.61
N ASN A 164 -5.12 0.00 -16.84
CA ASN A 164 -5.73 0.68 -17.97
C ASN A 164 -7.13 0.12 -18.27
N SER A 165 -7.28 -1.22 -18.29
CA SER A 165 -8.57 -1.85 -18.49
C SER A 165 -9.61 -1.41 -17.45
N PHE A 166 -9.20 -1.27 -16.17
CA PHE A 166 -10.09 -0.75 -15.14
C PHE A 166 -10.46 0.72 -15.40
N MET A 167 -9.49 1.57 -15.73
CA MET A 167 -9.73 2.98 -16.03
C MET A 167 -10.70 3.17 -17.20
N GLU A 168 -10.54 2.39 -18.27
CA GLU A 168 -11.42 2.43 -19.44
C GLU A 168 -12.85 1.98 -19.11
N ASN A 169 -12.99 0.83 -18.42
CA ASN A 169 -14.29 0.20 -18.21
C ASN A 169 -15.10 0.78 -17.05
N HIS A 170 -14.44 1.35 -16.02
CA HIS A 170 -15.12 1.82 -14.80
C HIS A 170 -15.05 3.34 -14.61
N LEU A 171 -14.04 4.00 -15.20
CA LEU A 171 -13.88 5.46 -15.09
C LEU A 171 -14.15 6.19 -16.41
N GLY A 172 -14.35 5.47 -17.52
CA GLY A 172 -14.60 6.06 -18.84
C GLY A 172 -13.39 6.82 -19.42
N LEU A 173 -12.19 6.58 -18.87
CA LEU A 173 -10.96 7.22 -19.33
C LEU A 173 -10.44 6.51 -20.59
N GLN A 174 -10.05 7.26 -21.60
CA GLN A 174 -9.46 6.71 -22.83
C GLN A 174 -7.96 7.00 -22.84
N PRO A 175 -7.11 6.03 -23.24
CA PRO A 175 -5.69 6.27 -23.43
C PRO A 175 -5.50 7.34 -24.52
N LYS A 176 -4.52 8.24 -24.29
CA LYS A 176 -4.14 9.25 -25.27
C LYS A 176 -3.13 8.71 -26.26
#